data_e4a0cb10666a25a09c99e96be669f7ab
#
_entry.id   e4a0cb10666a25a09c99e96be669f7ab
#
_cell.length_a   1.000
_cell.length_b   1.000
_cell.length_c   1.000
_cell.angle_alpha   90.00
_cell.angle_beta   90.00
_cell.angle_gamma   90.00
#
_symmetry.space_group_name_H-M   'P 1'
#
loop_
_entity.id
_entity.type
_entity.pdbx_description
1 polymer ?
#
loop_
_entity_poly.entity_id
_entity_poly.type
_entity_poly.pdbx_seq_one_letter_code
_entity_poly.pdbx_strand_id
1 'polypeptide(L)'
;GEHSILIYPDRYALREVYSRACKMALENNEAVILLLHYETRDDVLTYLRELDTDVYNYEKKEKSLLIIDRAEYFRFAKDFLFYLNLMNEECIQKK
;
A
#
# COMPACT_ATOMS: atom_id res chain seq x y z
N GLY A 1 8.92 -8.89 9.39
CA GLY A 1 8.86 -8.35 8.07
C GLY A 1 8.86 -6.85 8.01
N GLU A 2 9.38 -6.34 6.95
CA GLU A 2 9.38 -4.92 6.70
C GLU A 2 8.08 -4.48 6.05
N HIS A 3 7.78 -3.20 6.18
CA HIS A 3 6.60 -2.61 5.59
C HIS A 3 7.02 -1.57 4.55
N SER A 4 6.37 -1.61 3.40
CA SER A 4 6.60 -0.63 2.33
C SER A 4 5.32 0.12 2.04
N ILE A 5 5.41 1.43 1.96
CA ILE A 5 4.28 2.27 1.56
C ILE A 5 4.60 2.85 0.19
N LEU A 6 3.78 2.48 -0.79
CA LEU A 6 3.94 2.96 -2.16
C LEU A 6 2.79 3.88 -2.51
N ILE A 7 3.12 5.12 -2.89
CA ILE A 7 2.13 6.06 -3.39
C ILE A 7 2.06 5.89 -4.90
N TYR A 8 0.93 5.40 -5.39
CA TYR A 8 0.77 5.10 -6.79
C TYR A 8 0.64 6.40 -7.59
N PRO A 9 1.51 6.65 -8.55
CA PRO A 9 1.52 7.93 -9.27
C PRO A 9 0.36 8.03 -10.26
N ASP A 10 0.04 9.26 -10.64
CA ASP A 10 -0.98 9.54 -11.64
C ASP A 10 -0.45 9.47 -13.07
N ARG A 11 0.81 9.10 -13.26
CA ARG A 11 1.44 9.03 -14.59
C ARG A 11 1.46 7.60 -15.10
N TYR A 12 0.85 7.40 -16.24
CA TYR A 12 0.80 6.10 -16.90
C TYR A 12 2.19 5.48 -17.10
N ALA A 13 3.18 6.30 -17.41
CA ALA A 13 4.53 5.82 -17.70
C ALA A 13 5.20 5.11 -16.50
N LEU A 14 4.78 5.43 -15.27
CA LEU A 14 5.38 4.85 -14.07
C LEU A 14 4.59 3.68 -13.49
N ARG A 15 3.44 3.40 -14.08
CA ARG A 15 2.54 2.34 -13.60
C ARG A 15 3.22 0.98 -13.52
N GLU A 16 3.92 0.61 -14.57
CA GLU A 16 4.60 -0.68 -14.63
C GLU A 16 5.70 -0.78 -13.58
N VAL A 17 6.46 0.30 -13.41
CA VAL A 17 7.54 0.33 -12.42
C VAL A 17 7.01 0.12 -11.01
N TYR A 18 5.93 0.80 -10.65
CA TYR A 18 5.35 0.68 -9.32
C TYR A 18 4.69 -0.68 -9.10
N SER A 19 4.05 -1.22 -10.14
CA SER A 19 3.44 -2.55 -10.03
C SER A 19 4.50 -3.62 -9.85
N ARG A 20 5.63 -3.51 -10.54
CA ARG A 20 6.75 -4.44 -10.36
C ARG A 20 7.39 -4.30 -8.99
N ALA A 21 7.54 -3.09 -8.49
CA ALA A 21 8.07 -2.86 -7.16
C ALA A 21 7.18 -3.49 -6.10
N CYS A 22 5.86 -3.35 -6.25
CA CYS A 22 4.90 -3.97 -5.36
C CYS A 22 5.03 -5.50 -5.38
N LYS A 23 5.08 -6.08 -6.57
CA LYS A 23 5.24 -7.52 -6.74
C LYS A 23 6.50 -8.03 -6.05
N MET A 24 7.63 -7.36 -6.28
CA MET A 24 8.89 -7.75 -5.68
C MET A 24 8.86 -7.69 -4.16
N ALA A 25 8.27 -6.63 -3.61
CA ALA A 25 8.16 -6.50 -2.16
C ALA A 25 7.31 -7.63 -1.58
N LEU A 26 6.17 -7.94 -2.21
CA LEU A 26 5.31 -9.03 -1.75
C LEU A 26 6.01 -10.39 -1.82
N GLU A 27 6.76 -10.63 -2.89
CA GLU A 27 7.51 -11.88 -3.04
C GLU A 27 8.64 -12.00 -2.00
N ASN A 28 9.13 -10.87 -1.51
CA ASN A 28 10.14 -10.83 -0.45
C ASN A 28 9.53 -10.84 0.96
N ASN A 29 8.27 -11.18 1.07
CA ASN A 29 7.53 -11.25 2.34
C ASN A 29 7.42 -9.92 3.06
N GLU A 30 7.44 -8.82 2.31
CA GLU A 30 7.20 -7.50 2.87
C GLU A 30 5.70 -7.18 2.81
N ALA A 31 5.22 -6.43 3.79
CA ALA A 31 3.85 -5.91 3.74
C ALA A 31 3.84 -4.61 2.93
N VAL A 32 2.88 -4.49 2.01
CA VAL A 32 2.81 -3.35 1.10
C VAL A 32 1.47 -2.64 1.27
N ILE A 33 1.53 -1.31 1.37
CA ILE A 33 0.35 -0.45 1.36
C ILE A 33 0.41 0.41 0.10
N LEU A 34 -0.58 0.25 -0.77
CA LEU A 34 -0.68 1.05 -1.99
C LEU A 34 -1.70 2.17 -1.78
N LEU A 35 -1.24 3.40 -1.85
CA LEU A 35 -2.10 4.57 -1.75
C LEU A 35 -2.41 5.06 -3.16
N LEU A 36 -3.67 4.93 -3.56
CA LEU A 36 -4.10 5.29 -4.91
C LEU A 36 -4.60 6.72 -4.93
N HIS A 37 -4.05 7.53 -5.80
CA HIS A 37 -4.46 8.93 -5.92
C HIS A 37 -5.44 9.15 -7.08
N TYR A 38 -5.11 8.61 -8.24
CA TYR A 38 -5.95 8.75 -9.44
C TYR A 38 -6.42 7.42 -10.01
N GLU A 39 -5.67 6.35 -9.77
CA GLU A 39 -6.05 5.03 -10.27
C GLU A 39 -7.16 4.42 -9.42
N THR A 40 -7.99 3.59 -10.05
CA THR A 40 -8.99 2.83 -9.32
C THR A 40 -8.37 1.54 -8.79
N ARG A 41 -9.00 0.99 -7.75
CA ARG A 41 -8.59 -0.29 -7.20
C ARG A 41 -8.60 -1.39 -8.27
N ASP A 42 -9.67 -1.44 -9.09
CA ASP A 42 -9.80 -2.46 -10.11
C ASP A 42 -8.70 -2.36 -11.16
N ASP A 43 -8.32 -1.16 -11.57
CA ASP A 43 -7.24 -0.96 -12.52
C ASP A 43 -5.91 -1.47 -11.97
N VAL A 44 -5.60 -1.14 -10.73
CA VAL A 44 -4.35 -1.57 -10.09
C VAL A 44 -4.32 -3.09 -9.93
N LEU A 45 -5.44 -3.70 -9.54
CA LEU A 45 -5.52 -5.16 -9.44
C LEU A 45 -5.28 -5.82 -10.80
N THR A 46 -5.81 -5.22 -11.87
CA THR A 46 -5.59 -5.72 -13.23
C THR A 46 -4.12 -5.70 -13.60
N TYR A 47 -3.42 -4.59 -13.30
CA TYR A 47 -1.99 -4.48 -13.60
C TYR A 47 -1.17 -5.49 -12.83
N LEU A 48 -1.48 -5.71 -11.56
CA LEU A 48 -0.76 -6.68 -10.74
C LEU A 48 -0.99 -8.10 -11.27
N ARG A 49 -2.20 -8.41 -11.69
CA ARG A 49 -2.50 -9.72 -12.29
C ARG A 49 -1.76 -9.93 -13.61
N GLU A 50 -1.62 -8.88 -14.41
CA GLU A 50 -0.86 -8.95 -15.65
C GLU A 50 0.61 -9.27 -15.40
N LEU A 51 1.12 -8.95 -14.21
CA LEU A 51 2.47 -9.30 -13.79
C LEU A 51 2.53 -10.63 -13.02
N ASP A 52 1.49 -11.44 -13.13
CA ASP A 52 1.40 -12.73 -12.44
C ASP A 52 1.48 -12.63 -10.92
N THR A 53 0.98 -11.54 -10.36
CA THR A 53 0.92 -11.37 -8.91
C THR A 53 -0.39 -11.97 -8.39
N ASP A 54 -0.28 -12.88 -7.43
CA ASP A 54 -1.46 -13.49 -6.81
C ASP A 54 -2.05 -12.53 -5.78
N VAL A 55 -2.80 -11.53 -6.27
CA VAL A 55 -3.35 -10.48 -5.41
C VAL A 55 -4.31 -11.01 -4.36
N TYR A 56 -5.08 -12.05 -4.70
CA TYR A 56 -6.00 -12.66 -3.74
C TYR A 56 -5.25 -13.22 -2.54
N ASN A 57 -4.17 -13.96 -2.81
CA ASN A 57 -3.36 -14.54 -1.75
C ASN A 57 -2.77 -13.46 -0.83
N TYR A 58 -2.17 -12.43 -1.41
CA TYR A 58 -1.52 -11.38 -0.63
C TYR A 58 -2.52 -10.50 0.11
N GLU A 59 -3.67 -10.22 -0.49
CA GLU A 59 -4.66 -9.34 0.10
C GLU A 59 -5.53 -10.05 1.14
N LYS A 60 -6.00 -11.25 0.84
CA LYS A 60 -6.99 -11.95 1.65
C LYS A 60 -6.42 -13.02 2.56
N LYS A 61 -5.41 -13.76 2.12
CA LYS A 61 -4.84 -14.85 2.91
C LYS A 61 -3.68 -14.38 3.77
N GLU A 62 -2.66 -13.79 3.17
CA GLU A 62 -1.49 -13.33 3.92
C GLU A 62 -1.68 -11.97 4.55
N LYS A 63 -2.64 -11.20 4.02
CA LYS A 63 -2.92 -9.82 4.49
C LYS A 63 -1.69 -8.93 4.47
N SER A 64 -0.83 -9.15 3.48
CA SER A 64 0.39 -8.37 3.29
C SER A 64 0.22 -7.27 2.24
N LEU A 65 -0.92 -7.23 1.55
CA LEU A 65 -1.23 -6.19 0.57
C LEU A 65 -2.49 -5.46 0.98
N LEU A 66 -2.37 -4.14 1.14
CA LEU A 66 -3.51 -3.27 1.42
C LEU A 66 -3.57 -2.18 0.34
N ILE A 67 -4.71 -2.09 -0.33
CA ILE A 67 -4.92 -1.08 -1.39
C ILE A 67 -5.94 -0.08 -0.88
N ILE A 68 -5.55 1.18 -0.85
CA ILE A 68 -6.38 2.27 -0.34
C ILE A 68 -6.67 3.24 -1.47
N ASP A 69 -7.93 3.38 -1.84
CA ASP A 69 -8.32 4.29 -2.91
C ASP A 69 -8.39 5.74 -2.43
N ARG A 70 -8.73 6.67 -3.35
CA ARG A 70 -8.74 8.09 -3.03
C ARG A 70 -9.73 8.45 -1.90
N ALA A 71 -10.91 7.85 -1.91
CA ALA A 71 -11.91 8.12 -0.88
C ALA A 71 -11.45 7.60 0.48
N GLU A 72 -10.90 6.39 0.48
CA GLU A 72 -10.35 5.78 1.70
C GLU A 72 -9.08 6.49 2.15
N TYR A 73 -8.32 7.07 1.20
CA TYR A 73 -7.06 7.74 1.51
C TYR A 73 -7.25 8.88 2.51
N PHE A 74 -8.26 9.72 2.30
CA PHE A 74 -8.48 10.83 3.22
C PHE A 74 -8.83 10.35 4.62
N ARG A 75 -9.65 9.31 4.71
CA ARG A 75 -10.00 8.70 6.00
C ARG A 75 -8.77 8.06 6.64
N PHE A 76 -8.03 7.29 5.86
CA PHE A 76 -6.83 6.61 6.34
C PHE A 76 -5.77 7.61 6.81
N ALA A 77 -5.54 8.67 6.04
CA ALA A 77 -4.54 9.67 6.39
C ALA A 77 -4.86 10.33 7.72
N LYS A 78 -6.13 10.62 7.96
CA LYS A 78 -6.57 11.20 9.22
C LYS A 78 -6.31 10.26 10.39
N ASP A 79 -6.68 8.99 10.24
CA ASP A 79 -6.49 7.99 11.27
C ASP A 79 -5.00 7.68 11.47
N PHE A 80 -4.24 7.62 10.38
CA PHE A 80 -2.81 7.36 10.42
C PHE A 80 -2.06 8.46 11.18
N LEU A 81 -2.41 9.72 10.92
CA LEU A 81 -1.81 10.84 11.63
C LEU A 81 -2.16 10.79 13.11
N PHE A 82 -3.39 10.39 13.43
CA PHE A 82 -3.81 10.21 14.82
C PHE A 82 -2.95 9.16 15.50
N TYR A 83 -2.74 8.01 14.85
CA TYR A 83 -1.90 6.95 15.41
C TYR A 83 -0.46 7.36 15.54
N LEU A 84 0.08 8.08 14.57
CA LEU A 84 1.45 8.58 14.67
C LEU A 84 1.62 9.53 15.85
N ASN A 85 0.65 10.38 16.08
CA ASN A 85 0.70 11.30 17.22
C ASN A 85 0.66 10.54 18.55
N LEU A 86 -0.18 9.51 18.64
CA LEU A 86 -0.23 8.67 19.83
C LEU A 86 1.10 7.96 20.07
N MET A 87 1.69 7.41 19.03
CA MET A 87 2.98 6.72 19.15
C MET A 87 4.09 7.69 19.55
N ASN A 88 4.08 8.90 19.00
CA ASN A 88 5.06 9.92 19.37
C ASN A 88 4.91 10.31 20.83
N GLU A 89 3.69 10.49 21.31
CA GLU A 89 3.45 10.82 22.71
C GLU A 89 3.95 9.70 23.63
N GLU A 90 3.68 8.45 23.27
CA GLU A 90 4.18 7.31 24.04
C GLU A 90 5.71 7.26 24.07
N CYS A 91 6.34 7.50 22.91
CA CYS A 91 7.80 7.52 22.84
C CYS A 91 8.39 8.64 23.69
N ILE A 92 7.75 9.80 23.71
CA ILE A 92 8.21 10.94 24.52
C ILE A 92 8.03 10.62 26.01
N GLN A 93 6.91 10.01 26.39
CA GLN A 93 6.63 9.67 27.76
C GLN A 93 7.56 8.60 28.32
N LYS A 94 8.05 7.71 27.45
CA LYS A 94 8.96 6.64 27.86
C LYS A 94 10.40 7.11 28.03
N LYS A 95 10.70 8.30 27.63
CA LYS A 95 12.02 8.88 27.83
C LYS A 95 12.07 9.65 29.14
#